data_b917368bdaf611f945313bda3804cb4c
#
_entry.id   b917368bdaf611f945313bda3804cb4c
#
_cell.length_a   1.000
_cell.length_b   1.000
_cell.length_c   1.000
_cell.angle_alpha   90.00
_cell.angle_beta   90.00
_cell.angle_gamma   90.00
#
_symmetry.space_group_name_H-M   'P 1'
#
loop_
_entity.id
_entity.type
_entity.pdbx_description
1 polymer ?
#
loop_
_entity_poly.entity_id
_entity_poly.type
_entity_poly.pdbx_seq_one_letter_code
_entity_poly.pdbx_strand_id
1 'polypeptide(L)'
;MKSKCLILSVVVALAGFLPQSKASLSLGSAGSFAVLGGSGGVANTGNTVLNGNLGVYPGAAITGFSPGIVNGTTYAGGSVADQAHADASTAYTTLKGETGGSDLSGKDLGTLGTLTSGVYSFSSSAELTGTLTLSGTGDYVFQIGTTLGTASSSSIVLINGAQAGNVFWQVGTSATLGTGTSFQGNILADTSITFDTGASMSGSALALTGAVTLDDNTIRSVPDSNTPCQP
;
A
#
# COMPACT_ATOMS: atom_id res chain seq x y z
N MET A 1 10.56 -78.60 5.88
CA MET A 1 11.08 -77.41 5.20
C MET A 1 9.97 -76.34 5.21
N LYS A 2 10.09 -75.29 6.05
CA LYS A 2 9.11 -74.22 6.15
C LYS A 2 9.70 -72.99 5.41
N SER A 3 9.13 -72.67 4.28
CA SER A 3 9.50 -71.49 3.47
C SER A 3 8.96 -70.24 4.16
N LYS A 4 9.81 -69.29 4.57
CA LYS A 4 9.42 -67.99 5.09
C LYS A 4 9.31 -67.03 3.89
N CYS A 5 8.07 -66.61 3.65
CA CYS A 5 7.79 -65.55 2.67
C CYS A 5 8.12 -64.19 3.32
N LEU A 6 9.12 -63.47 2.78
CA LEU A 6 9.53 -62.13 3.23
C LEU A 6 8.70 -61.10 2.46
N ILE A 7 7.75 -60.48 3.13
CA ILE A 7 6.98 -59.38 2.52
C ILE A 7 7.78 -58.10 2.71
N LEU A 8 8.35 -57.59 1.60
CA LEU A 8 9.03 -56.31 1.56
C LEU A 8 7.98 -55.19 1.42
N SER A 9 7.70 -54.51 2.54
CA SER A 9 6.76 -53.39 2.56
C SER A 9 7.48 -52.14 2.05
N VAL A 10 7.16 -51.74 0.82
CA VAL A 10 7.62 -50.45 0.24
C VAL A 10 6.73 -49.32 0.78
N VAL A 11 7.22 -48.57 1.76
CA VAL A 11 6.59 -47.34 2.21
C VAL A 11 6.94 -46.23 1.22
N VAL A 12 6.02 -45.94 0.33
CA VAL A 12 6.11 -44.73 -0.53
C VAL A 12 5.72 -43.52 0.34
N ALA A 13 6.71 -42.78 0.81
CA ALA A 13 6.49 -41.49 1.44
C ALA A 13 5.99 -40.51 0.40
N LEU A 14 4.68 -40.29 0.35
CA LEU A 14 4.07 -39.22 -0.41
C LEU A 14 4.41 -37.91 0.33
N ALA A 15 5.50 -37.24 -0.06
CA ALA A 15 5.79 -35.88 0.39
C ALA A 15 4.68 -34.99 -0.18
N GLY A 16 3.64 -34.78 0.61
CA GLY A 16 2.58 -33.82 0.30
C GLY A 16 3.21 -32.43 0.17
N PHE A 17 3.18 -31.89 -1.03
CA PHE A 17 3.46 -30.50 -1.29
C PHE A 17 2.30 -29.71 -0.64
N LEU A 18 2.47 -29.35 0.64
CA LEU A 18 1.56 -28.40 1.27
C LEU A 18 1.75 -27.06 0.54
N PRO A 19 0.70 -26.48 -0.03
CA PRO A 19 0.81 -25.12 -0.55
C PRO A 19 1.24 -24.25 0.63
N GLN A 20 2.43 -23.63 0.54
CA GLN A 20 2.82 -22.59 1.48
C GLN A 20 1.77 -21.49 1.33
N SER A 21 0.95 -21.29 2.35
CA SER A 21 0.10 -20.11 2.41
C SER A 21 1.05 -18.92 2.42
N LYS A 22 1.04 -18.13 1.34
CA LYS A 22 1.73 -16.86 1.29
C LYS A 22 1.26 -16.06 2.50
N ALA A 23 2.18 -15.55 3.29
CA ALA A 23 1.83 -14.68 4.40
C ALA A 23 1.00 -13.52 3.82
N SER A 24 -0.17 -13.31 4.41
CA SER A 24 -1.06 -12.23 4.03
C SER A 24 -0.37 -10.89 4.26
N LEU A 25 -0.34 -10.04 3.26
CA LEU A 25 0.22 -8.70 3.38
C LEU A 25 -0.64 -7.89 4.33
N SER A 26 -0.03 -7.25 5.32
CA SER A 26 -0.72 -6.44 6.32
C SER A 26 0.09 -5.19 6.64
N LEU A 27 -0.62 -4.09 6.82
CA LEU A 27 -0.05 -2.83 7.31
C LEU A 27 0.02 -2.77 8.84
N GLY A 28 -0.49 -3.77 9.54
CA GLY A 28 -0.57 -3.74 10.99
C GLY A 28 -1.34 -2.51 11.50
N SER A 29 -0.83 -1.86 12.54
CA SER A 29 -1.46 -0.65 13.10
C SER A 29 -1.47 0.54 12.13
N ALA A 30 -0.56 0.58 11.15
CA ALA A 30 -0.52 1.63 10.12
C ALA A 30 -1.76 1.64 9.22
N GLY A 31 -2.47 0.52 9.06
CA GLY A 31 -3.69 0.43 8.25
C GLY A 31 -4.86 1.27 8.79
N SER A 32 -4.81 1.70 10.06
CA SER A 32 -5.80 2.61 10.64
C SER A 32 -5.55 4.09 10.31
N PHE A 33 -4.39 4.42 9.75
CA PHE A 33 -4.02 5.78 9.40
C PHE A 33 -4.40 6.09 7.96
N ALA A 34 -5.14 7.18 7.75
CA ALA A 34 -5.34 7.75 6.43
C ALA A 34 -4.03 8.37 5.93
N VAL A 35 -3.30 9.03 6.84
CA VAL A 35 -2.01 9.67 6.56
C VAL A 35 -1.04 9.44 7.72
N LEU A 36 0.17 9.00 7.39
CA LEU A 36 1.29 8.91 8.33
C LEU A 36 2.53 9.55 7.67
N GLY A 37 3.03 10.64 8.25
CA GLY A 37 4.24 11.31 7.83
C GLY A 37 5.46 10.85 8.61
N GLY A 38 6.62 10.89 7.97
CA GLY A 38 7.93 10.70 8.59
C GLY A 38 8.44 11.97 9.29
N SER A 39 9.76 12.11 9.38
CA SER A 39 10.41 13.28 10.01
C SER A 39 10.05 14.62 9.37
N GLY A 40 9.64 14.61 8.11
CA GLY A 40 9.17 15.81 7.39
C GLY A 40 7.80 16.31 7.83
N GLY A 41 7.05 15.51 8.59
CA GLY A 41 5.73 15.88 9.09
C GLY A 41 4.59 15.76 8.08
N VAL A 42 3.46 16.38 8.40
CA VAL A 42 2.29 16.50 7.52
C VAL A 42 1.88 17.96 7.39
N ALA A 43 1.80 18.45 6.16
CA ALA A 43 1.36 19.81 5.86
C ALA A 43 0.12 19.75 4.97
N ASN A 44 -0.91 20.48 5.34
CA ASN A 44 -2.14 20.61 4.58
C ASN A 44 -2.39 22.06 4.18
N THR A 45 -2.91 22.23 2.97
CA THR A 45 -3.51 23.47 2.48
C THR A 45 -4.97 23.19 2.12
N GLY A 46 -5.87 24.14 2.46
CA GLY A 46 -7.28 24.02 2.09
C GLY A 46 -8.10 23.02 2.92
N ASN A 47 -9.21 22.57 2.36
CA ASN A 47 -10.29 21.85 3.07
C ASN A 47 -10.13 20.31 2.98
N THR A 48 -8.92 19.82 3.15
CA THR A 48 -8.67 18.36 3.15
C THR A 48 -9.50 17.64 4.22
N VAL A 49 -10.07 16.50 3.85
CA VAL A 49 -10.82 15.62 4.75
C VAL A 49 -10.13 14.26 4.85
N LEU A 50 -9.68 13.92 6.05
CA LEU A 50 -9.13 12.61 6.36
C LEU A 50 -10.16 11.77 7.10
N ASN A 51 -10.54 10.63 6.54
CA ASN A 51 -11.38 9.62 7.18
C ASN A 51 -10.49 8.46 7.63
N GLY A 52 -9.93 8.57 8.84
CA GLY A 52 -8.94 7.71 9.45
C GLY A 52 -7.99 8.52 10.32
N ASN A 53 -7.05 7.86 10.97
CA ASN A 53 -6.08 8.53 11.83
C ASN A 53 -5.08 9.36 11.01
N LEU A 54 -4.57 10.42 11.64
CA LEU A 54 -3.46 11.23 11.15
C LEU A 54 -2.27 11.05 12.09
N GLY A 55 -1.09 10.73 11.57
CA GLY A 55 0.10 10.54 12.38
C GLY A 55 1.36 11.14 11.81
N VAL A 56 2.33 11.38 12.69
CA VAL A 56 3.72 11.75 12.35
C VAL A 56 4.67 11.04 13.29
N TYR A 57 5.69 10.36 12.73
CA TYR A 57 6.81 9.80 13.48
C TYR A 57 8.00 9.47 12.54
N PRO A 58 9.28 9.72 12.95
CA PRO A 58 9.69 10.53 14.09
C PRO A 58 9.35 12.01 13.87
N GLY A 59 9.11 12.73 14.94
CA GLY A 59 8.69 14.14 14.88
C GLY A 59 7.24 14.34 15.31
N ALA A 60 6.71 15.54 15.11
CA ALA A 60 5.36 15.89 15.53
C ALA A 60 4.75 17.04 14.70
N ALA A 61 5.36 17.41 13.59
CA ALA A 61 4.93 18.56 12.78
C ALA A 61 3.68 18.24 11.97
N ILE A 62 2.53 18.73 12.41
CA ILE A 62 1.26 18.66 11.71
C ILE A 62 0.72 20.08 11.58
N THR A 63 0.48 20.53 10.34
CA THR A 63 0.00 21.88 10.04
C THR A 63 -1.19 21.87 9.09
N GLY A 64 -2.02 22.96 9.12
CA GLY A 64 -3.11 23.16 8.16
C GLY A 64 -4.38 22.35 8.42
N PHE A 65 -4.54 21.74 9.61
CA PHE A 65 -5.77 21.04 10.01
C PHE A 65 -6.73 21.92 10.84
N SER A 66 -6.82 23.14 10.42
CA SER A 66 -7.88 24.10 10.37
C SER A 66 -7.51 24.99 9.17
N PRO A 67 -8.21 24.88 8.00
CA PRO A 67 -9.55 24.31 7.79
C PRO A 67 -9.63 22.79 7.52
N GLY A 68 -8.51 22.07 7.34
CA GLY A 68 -8.54 20.62 7.17
C GLY A 68 -9.22 19.89 8.33
N ILE A 69 -9.89 18.76 8.04
CA ILE A 69 -10.68 17.96 8.99
C ILE A 69 -10.09 16.56 9.10
N VAL A 70 -9.95 16.06 10.33
CA VAL A 70 -9.57 14.68 10.63
C VAL A 70 -10.75 13.97 11.30
N ASN A 71 -11.40 13.05 10.61
CA ASN A 71 -12.41 12.14 11.15
C ASN A 71 -11.71 10.88 11.69
N GLY A 72 -10.94 11.05 12.74
CA GLY A 72 -10.11 10.07 13.41
C GLY A 72 -9.31 10.72 14.51
N THR A 73 -8.28 10.04 15.00
CA THR A 73 -7.38 10.56 16.03
C THR A 73 -6.11 11.10 15.40
N THR A 74 -5.62 12.24 15.91
CA THR A 74 -4.34 12.83 15.50
C THR A 74 -3.26 12.44 16.50
N TYR A 75 -2.15 11.87 15.99
CA TYR A 75 -0.99 11.43 16.76
C TYR A 75 0.25 12.21 16.30
N ALA A 76 0.55 13.30 16.97
CA ALA A 76 1.74 14.11 16.76
C ALA A 76 2.91 13.53 17.58
N GLY A 77 3.55 12.48 17.08
CA GLY A 77 4.53 11.69 17.83
C GLY A 77 3.88 10.70 18.80
N GLY A 78 4.71 10.14 19.72
CA GLY A 78 4.28 9.20 20.76
C GLY A 78 4.21 7.74 20.26
N SER A 79 3.92 6.83 21.21
CA SER A 79 4.05 5.37 21.00
C SER A 79 3.10 4.80 19.94
N VAL A 80 1.91 5.39 19.75
CA VAL A 80 0.95 4.92 18.74
C VAL A 80 1.46 5.23 17.32
N ALA A 81 1.96 6.46 17.11
CA ALA A 81 2.56 6.83 15.81
C ALA A 81 3.88 6.09 15.56
N ASP A 82 4.69 5.85 16.61
CA ASP A 82 5.92 5.05 16.56
C ASP A 82 5.62 3.62 16.10
N GLN A 83 4.65 2.95 16.74
CA GLN A 83 4.26 1.59 16.36
C GLN A 83 3.74 1.54 14.92
N ALA A 84 2.88 2.49 14.54
CA ALA A 84 2.37 2.55 13.18
C ALA A 84 3.50 2.75 12.15
N HIS A 85 4.48 3.58 12.46
CA HIS A 85 5.65 3.79 11.61
C HIS A 85 6.53 2.53 11.51
N ALA A 86 6.73 1.80 12.62
CA ALA A 86 7.46 0.53 12.63
C ALA A 86 6.74 -0.54 11.78
N ASP A 87 5.41 -0.63 11.90
CA ASP A 87 4.59 -1.55 11.11
C ASP A 87 4.63 -1.18 9.62
N ALA A 88 4.53 0.11 9.27
CA ALA A 88 4.66 0.59 7.90
C ALA A 88 6.04 0.25 7.30
N SER A 89 7.12 0.43 8.07
CA SER A 89 8.49 0.08 7.65
C SER A 89 8.65 -1.43 7.42
N THR A 90 8.02 -2.24 8.26
CA THR A 90 7.99 -3.71 8.12
C THR A 90 7.23 -4.10 6.85
N ALA A 91 6.04 -3.53 6.64
CA ALA A 91 5.24 -3.76 5.44
C ALA A 91 5.99 -3.34 4.17
N TYR A 92 6.63 -2.16 4.17
CA TYR A 92 7.46 -1.68 3.06
C TYR A 92 8.56 -2.70 2.69
N THR A 93 9.28 -3.20 3.69
CA THR A 93 10.36 -4.17 3.47
C THR A 93 9.82 -5.50 2.94
N THR A 94 8.68 -5.95 3.44
CA THR A 94 7.99 -7.16 2.97
C THR A 94 7.58 -7.00 1.51
N LEU A 95 6.92 -5.90 1.17
CA LEU A 95 6.48 -5.59 -0.20
C LEU A 95 7.66 -5.52 -1.17
N LYS A 96 8.77 -4.88 -0.76
CA LYS A 96 10.00 -4.79 -1.56
C LYS A 96 10.66 -6.16 -1.80
N GLY A 97 10.47 -7.10 -0.88
CA GLY A 97 11.01 -8.46 -0.95
C GLY A 97 10.15 -9.45 -1.74
N GLU A 98 8.94 -9.07 -2.17
CA GLU A 98 8.08 -9.95 -2.97
C GLU A 98 8.73 -10.27 -4.32
N THR A 99 8.62 -11.52 -4.76
CA THR A 99 9.29 -12.03 -5.97
C THR A 99 8.28 -12.62 -6.95
N GLY A 100 8.73 -12.93 -8.16
CA GLY A 100 7.90 -13.57 -9.20
C GLY A 100 6.99 -12.61 -9.94
N GLY A 101 7.26 -11.30 -9.84
CA GLY A 101 6.47 -10.26 -10.48
C GLY A 101 6.71 -10.12 -11.98
N SER A 102 5.75 -9.48 -12.66
CA SER A 102 5.90 -9.06 -14.05
C SER A 102 6.64 -7.73 -14.10
N ASP A 103 7.70 -7.65 -14.90
CA ASP A 103 8.43 -6.41 -15.16
C ASP A 103 7.62 -5.51 -16.12
N LEU A 104 7.24 -4.34 -15.63
CA LEU A 104 6.52 -3.30 -16.36
C LEU A 104 7.37 -2.04 -16.58
N SER A 105 8.68 -2.13 -16.39
CA SER A 105 9.60 -1.00 -16.54
C SER A 105 9.42 -0.29 -17.90
N GLY A 106 9.34 1.04 -17.83
CA GLY A 106 9.16 1.88 -19.02
C GLY A 106 7.73 1.92 -19.60
N LYS A 107 6.76 1.25 -18.97
CA LYS A 107 5.36 1.30 -19.39
C LYS A 107 4.58 2.30 -18.52
N ASP A 108 3.62 3.00 -19.13
CA ASP A 108 2.62 3.78 -18.42
C ASP A 108 1.49 2.86 -17.95
N LEU A 109 1.15 2.95 -16.65
CA LEU A 109 0.11 2.14 -16.00
C LEU A 109 -1.25 2.27 -16.69
N GLY A 110 -1.60 3.45 -17.20
CA GLY A 110 -2.87 3.68 -17.90
C GLY A 110 -2.95 3.00 -19.28
N THR A 111 -1.83 2.54 -19.83
CA THR A 111 -1.79 1.81 -21.11
C THR A 111 -1.88 0.28 -20.95
N LEU A 112 -1.81 -0.22 -19.71
CA LEU A 112 -1.77 -1.65 -19.44
C LEU A 112 -3.15 -2.34 -19.55
N GLY A 113 -4.23 -1.56 -19.63
CA GLY A 113 -5.58 -2.10 -19.64
C GLY A 113 -5.99 -2.65 -18.27
N THR A 114 -6.36 -3.93 -18.22
CA THR A 114 -6.80 -4.58 -16.97
C THR A 114 -5.73 -5.51 -16.43
N LEU A 115 -5.36 -5.31 -15.16
CA LEU A 115 -4.44 -6.19 -14.43
C LEU A 115 -5.22 -7.07 -13.44
N THR A 116 -4.71 -8.26 -13.20
CA THR A 116 -5.20 -9.18 -12.15
C THR A 116 -4.31 -9.11 -10.91
N SER A 117 -4.71 -9.75 -9.80
CA SER A 117 -3.86 -9.82 -8.61
C SER A 117 -2.48 -10.42 -8.91
N GLY A 118 -1.44 -9.88 -8.30
CA GLY A 118 -0.05 -10.28 -8.55
C GLY A 118 0.97 -9.22 -8.15
N VAL A 119 2.23 -9.51 -8.47
CA VAL A 119 3.36 -8.60 -8.24
C VAL A 119 3.77 -7.98 -9.56
N TYR A 120 3.97 -6.68 -9.57
CA TYR A 120 4.37 -5.87 -10.72
C TYR A 120 5.56 -5.01 -10.33
N SER A 121 6.61 -5.00 -11.15
CA SER A 121 7.84 -4.28 -10.84
C SER A 121 8.19 -3.23 -11.89
N PHE A 122 8.74 -2.12 -11.42
CA PHE A 122 9.30 -1.03 -12.21
C PHE A 122 10.72 -0.76 -11.70
N SER A 123 11.72 -0.91 -12.54
CA SER A 123 13.13 -0.70 -12.15
C SER A 123 13.46 0.78 -11.86
N SER A 124 12.63 1.71 -12.33
CA SER A 124 12.75 3.15 -12.10
C SER A 124 11.40 3.73 -11.67
N SER A 125 10.95 4.84 -12.27
CA SER A 125 9.65 5.45 -12.02
C SER A 125 8.52 4.67 -12.67
N ALA A 126 7.31 4.82 -12.11
CA ALA A 126 6.05 4.44 -12.71
C ALA A 126 5.15 5.67 -12.86
N GLU A 127 4.46 5.77 -13.99
CA GLU A 127 3.53 6.84 -14.28
C GLU A 127 2.15 6.26 -14.56
N LEU A 128 1.11 6.98 -14.14
CA LEU A 128 -0.27 6.66 -14.46
C LEU A 128 -0.89 7.83 -15.24
N THR A 129 -1.14 7.62 -16.53
CA THR A 129 -1.89 8.57 -17.37
C THR A 129 -3.23 7.97 -17.75
N GLY A 130 -4.33 8.59 -17.31
CA GLY A 130 -5.68 8.08 -17.56
C GLY A 130 -6.12 7.01 -16.57
N THR A 131 -6.53 5.83 -17.02
CA THR A 131 -7.19 4.85 -16.14
C THR A 131 -6.47 3.50 -16.12
N LEU A 132 -6.14 3.02 -14.91
CA LEU A 132 -5.73 1.64 -14.64
C LEU A 132 -6.92 0.86 -14.08
N THR A 133 -7.21 -0.31 -14.63
CA THR A 133 -8.25 -1.22 -14.10
C THR A 133 -7.62 -2.41 -13.41
N LEU A 134 -8.03 -2.69 -12.16
CA LEU A 134 -7.63 -3.87 -11.40
C LEU A 134 -8.85 -4.78 -11.24
N SER A 135 -8.71 -6.07 -11.60
CA SER A 135 -9.82 -7.01 -11.70
C SER A 135 -9.55 -8.31 -10.97
N GLY A 136 -10.45 -8.68 -10.06
CA GLY A 136 -10.39 -9.93 -9.30
C GLY A 136 -9.92 -9.76 -7.86
N THR A 137 -10.19 -10.77 -7.06
CA THR A 137 -9.78 -10.81 -5.64
C THR A 137 -8.28 -11.10 -5.51
N GLY A 138 -7.70 -10.78 -4.34
CA GLY A 138 -6.30 -11.02 -3.99
C GLY A 138 -5.47 -9.74 -3.93
N ASP A 139 -4.19 -9.91 -3.63
CA ASP A 139 -3.27 -8.79 -3.42
C ASP A 139 -2.64 -8.32 -4.73
N TYR A 140 -2.54 -7.02 -4.88
CA TYR A 140 -1.83 -6.34 -5.95
C TYR A 140 -0.62 -5.62 -5.34
N VAL A 141 0.58 -5.96 -5.77
CA VAL A 141 1.81 -5.35 -5.29
C VAL A 141 2.52 -4.66 -6.45
N PHE A 142 2.70 -3.36 -6.34
CA PHE A 142 3.47 -2.56 -7.28
C PHE A 142 4.78 -2.15 -6.62
N GLN A 143 5.89 -2.70 -7.09
CA GLN A 143 7.25 -2.37 -6.63
C GLN A 143 7.86 -1.34 -7.57
N ILE A 144 8.04 -0.12 -7.10
CA ILE A 144 8.52 1.00 -7.90
C ILE A 144 9.88 1.42 -7.40
N GLY A 145 10.90 1.32 -8.26
CA GLY A 145 12.30 1.54 -7.90
C GLY A 145 12.61 2.98 -7.46
N THR A 146 11.91 3.97 -8.01
CA THR A 146 12.10 5.38 -7.64
C THR A 146 10.78 6.08 -7.33
N THR A 147 10.18 6.78 -8.28
CA THR A 147 9.00 7.64 -8.06
C THR A 147 7.73 7.05 -8.66
N LEU A 148 6.61 7.29 -8.00
CA LEU A 148 5.27 7.11 -8.55
C LEU A 148 4.69 8.49 -8.90
N GLY A 149 4.29 8.68 -10.16
CA GLY A 149 3.58 9.86 -10.61
C GLY A 149 2.19 9.53 -11.13
N THR A 150 1.23 10.44 -10.98
CA THR A 150 -0.02 10.38 -11.74
C THR A 150 -0.28 11.69 -12.45
N ALA A 151 -0.72 11.61 -13.70
CA ALA A 151 -1.22 12.79 -14.42
C ALA A 151 -2.53 13.29 -13.80
N SER A 152 -2.87 14.55 -14.07
CA SER A 152 -4.14 15.12 -13.60
C SER A 152 -5.35 14.30 -14.08
N SER A 153 -6.34 14.13 -13.21
CA SER A 153 -7.58 13.37 -13.47
C SER A 153 -7.36 11.89 -13.81
N SER A 154 -6.21 11.33 -13.44
CA SER A 154 -5.97 9.88 -13.56
C SER A 154 -6.80 9.11 -12.55
N SER A 155 -7.10 7.84 -12.84
CA SER A 155 -7.94 7.03 -11.97
C SER A 155 -7.49 5.57 -11.91
N ILE A 156 -7.72 4.93 -10.75
CA ILE A 156 -7.64 3.49 -10.60
C ILE A 156 -9.05 2.96 -10.37
N VAL A 157 -9.47 1.98 -11.16
CA VAL A 157 -10.81 1.38 -11.10
C VAL A 157 -10.70 -0.07 -10.64
N LEU A 158 -11.46 -0.42 -9.61
CA LEU A 158 -11.51 -1.77 -9.03
C LEU A 158 -12.77 -2.47 -9.48
N ILE A 159 -12.63 -3.67 -10.06
CA ILE A 159 -13.76 -4.47 -10.55
C ILE A 159 -13.62 -5.93 -10.12
N ASN A 160 -14.69 -6.70 -10.25
CA ASN A 160 -14.71 -8.17 -10.02
C ASN A 160 -14.13 -8.60 -8.66
N GLY A 161 -14.38 -7.80 -7.60
CA GLY A 161 -13.96 -8.13 -6.25
C GLY A 161 -12.57 -7.61 -5.85
N ALA A 162 -11.90 -6.84 -6.69
CA ALA A 162 -10.70 -6.09 -6.29
C ALA A 162 -11.06 -5.08 -5.18
N GLN A 163 -10.21 -4.96 -4.16
CA GLN A 163 -10.44 -4.08 -3.01
C GLN A 163 -9.22 -3.20 -2.76
N ALA A 164 -9.45 -1.93 -2.45
CA ALA A 164 -8.37 -0.97 -2.22
C ALA A 164 -7.44 -1.37 -1.08
N GLY A 165 -7.95 -2.02 -0.02
CA GLY A 165 -7.15 -2.53 1.09
C GLY A 165 -6.10 -3.57 0.67
N ASN A 166 -6.30 -4.24 -0.48
CA ASN A 166 -5.41 -5.27 -1.00
C ASN A 166 -4.52 -4.77 -2.15
N VAL A 167 -4.48 -3.47 -2.39
CA VAL A 167 -3.59 -2.86 -3.38
C VAL A 167 -2.47 -2.11 -2.64
N PHE A 168 -1.22 -2.46 -2.94
CA PHE A 168 -0.04 -1.94 -2.26
C PHE A 168 0.96 -1.36 -3.26
N TRP A 169 1.35 -0.11 -3.04
CA TRP A 169 2.30 0.64 -3.84
C TRP A 169 3.55 0.88 -3.02
N GLN A 170 4.57 0.02 -3.17
CA GLN A 170 5.90 0.23 -2.58
C GLN A 170 6.68 1.16 -3.49
N VAL A 171 7.05 2.34 -2.99
CA VAL A 171 7.69 3.41 -3.77
C VAL A 171 9.06 3.71 -3.22
N GLY A 172 10.10 3.53 -4.05
CA GLY A 172 11.50 3.62 -3.65
C GLY A 172 11.97 5.01 -3.23
N THR A 173 11.26 6.07 -3.62
CA THR A 173 11.50 7.44 -3.14
C THR A 173 10.19 8.14 -2.82
N SER A 174 9.59 8.88 -3.74
CA SER A 174 8.43 9.73 -3.48
C SER A 174 7.27 9.42 -4.43
N ALA A 175 6.05 9.66 -3.95
CA ALA A 175 4.83 9.60 -4.77
C ALA A 175 4.23 10.99 -4.93
N THR A 176 3.72 11.28 -6.14
CA THR A 176 2.97 12.52 -6.43
C THR A 176 1.67 12.15 -7.14
N LEU A 177 0.55 12.46 -6.52
CA LEU A 177 -0.77 12.29 -7.12
C LEU A 177 -1.22 13.62 -7.71
N GLY A 178 -1.30 13.70 -9.04
CA GLY A 178 -1.68 14.90 -9.77
C GLY A 178 -3.12 15.34 -9.49
N THR A 179 -3.40 16.60 -9.78
CA THR A 179 -4.68 17.28 -9.54
C THR A 179 -5.88 16.43 -9.94
N GLY A 180 -6.84 16.25 -9.02
CA GLY A 180 -8.09 15.54 -9.28
C GLY A 180 -7.93 14.03 -9.53
N THR A 181 -6.79 13.45 -9.22
CA THR A 181 -6.56 11.98 -9.30
C THR A 181 -7.52 11.25 -8.35
N SER A 182 -8.10 10.13 -8.81
CA SER A 182 -8.85 9.17 -7.98
C SER A 182 -8.03 7.89 -7.78
N PHE A 183 -7.36 7.78 -6.65
CA PHE A 183 -6.39 6.73 -6.38
C PHE A 183 -6.95 5.62 -5.48
N GLN A 184 -6.53 4.37 -5.71
CA GLN A 184 -6.93 3.22 -4.91
C GLN A 184 -5.69 2.44 -4.44
N GLY A 185 -5.70 2.06 -3.17
CA GLY A 185 -4.63 1.27 -2.58
C GLY A 185 -3.77 2.05 -1.59
N ASN A 186 -2.85 1.35 -0.94
CA ASN A 186 -2.00 1.85 0.12
C ASN A 186 -0.64 2.25 -0.47
N ILE A 187 -0.23 3.49 -0.31
CA ILE A 187 1.09 3.99 -0.73
C ILE A 187 2.04 3.93 0.45
N LEU A 188 3.14 3.21 0.27
CA LEU A 188 4.27 3.18 1.20
C LEU A 188 5.48 3.78 0.47
N ALA A 189 5.77 5.04 0.72
CA ALA A 189 6.89 5.76 0.09
C ALA A 189 8.06 5.87 1.06
N ASP A 190 9.27 5.55 0.58
CA ASP A 190 10.48 5.68 1.38
C ASP A 190 10.71 7.13 1.85
N THR A 191 10.39 8.10 0.99
CA THR A 191 10.61 9.52 1.29
C THR A 191 9.27 10.24 1.50
N SER A 192 8.70 10.85 0.48
CA SER A 192 7.57 11.78 0.63
C SER A 192 6.36 11.39 -0.22
N ILE A 193 5.19 11.90 0.17
CA ILE A 193 3.98 11.77 -0.63
C ILE A 193 3.35 13.15 -0.79
N THR A 194 3.06 13.53 -2.04
CA THR A 194 2.38 14.79 -2.37
C THR A 194 1.04 14.49 -3.04
N PHE A 195 0.00 15.12 -2.55
CA PHE A 195 -1.31 15.14 -3.19
C PHE A 195 -1.53 16.55 -3.73
N ASP A 196 -1.61 16.68 -5.03
CA ASP A 196 -2.01 17.93 -5.66
C ASP A 196 -3.51 18.20 -5.44
N THR A 197 -3.93 19.43 -5.73
CA THR A 197 -5.27 19.94 -5.46
C THR A 197 -6.38 18.97 -5.87
N GLY A 198 -7.23 18.61 -4.91
CA GLY A 198 -8.43 17.81 -5.15
C GLY A 198 -8.19 16.32 -5.46
N ALA A 199 -6.97 15.83 -5.36
CA ALA A 199 -6.72 14.40 -5.47
C ALA A 199 -7.39 13.65 -4.31
N SER A 200 -7.93 12.46 -4.60
CA SER A 200 -8.62 11.61 -3.63
C SER A 200 -8.02 10.21 -3.56
N MET A 201 -8.13 9.56 -2.39
CA MET A 201 -7.56 8.23 -2.19
C MET A 201 -8.43 7.38 -1.28
N SER A 202 -8.65 6.11 -1.67
CA SER A 202 -9.10 5.06 -0.75
C SER A 202 -7.92 4.15 -0.47
N GLY A 203 -7.40 4.20 0.75
CA GLY A 203 -6.18 3.56 1.22
C GLY A 203 -5.42 4.45 2.19
N SER A 204 -4.21 4.06 2.54
CA SER A 204 -3.32 4.74 3.48
C SER A 204 -2.14 5.38 2.75
N ALA A 205 -1.82 6.62 3.07
CA ALA A 205 -0.63 7.35 2.58
C ALA A 205 0.44 7.37 3.67
N LEU A 206 1.46 6.52 3.54
CA LEU A 206 2.48 6.25 4.54
C LEU A 206 3.87 6.66 4.01
N ALA A 207 4.36 7.82 4.43
CA ALA A 207 5.70 8.32 4.14
C ALA A 207 6.66 7.91 5.27
N LEU A 208 7.72 7.16 4.96
CA LEU A 208 8.59 6.59 6.00
C LEU A 208 9.60 7.61 6.54
N THR A 209 10.19 8.43 5.69
CA THR A 209 11.24 9.37 6.14
C THR A 209 10.88 10.83 5.91
N GLY A 210 10.13 11.14 4.86
CA GLY A 210 9.80 12.51 4.46
C GLY A 210 8.45 13.00 4.94
N ALA A 211 7.91 13.98 4.21
CA ALA A 211 6.64 14.61 4.50
C ALA A 211 5.48 14.03 3.70
N VAL A 212 4.26 14.22 4.20
CA VAL A 212 3.04 14.15 3.38
C VAL A 212 2.50 15.57 3.21
N THR A 213 2.30 15.98 1.96
CA THR A 213 1.75 17.29 1.60
C THR A 213 0.38 17.12 0.96
N LEU A 214 -0.59 17.91 1.40
CA LEU A 214 -2.00 17.82 1.03
C LEU A 214 -2.54 19.18 0.60
N ASP A 215 -3.49 19.16 -0.36
CA ASP A 215 -4.17 20.36 -0.87
C ASP A 215 -5.61 20.03 -1.33
N ASP A 216 -6.60 20.41 -0.53
CA ASP A 216 -8.03 20.13 -0.79
C ASP A 216 -8.37 18.66 -1.09
N ASN A 217 -7.76 17.73 -0.39
CA ASN A 217 -7.85 16.30 -0.67
C ASN A 217 -8.94 15.58 0.13
N THR A 218 -9.34 14.40 -0.32
CA THR A 218 -10.16 13.45 0.46
C THR A 218 -9.45 12.11 0.52
N ILE A 219 -9.03 11.69 1.72
CA ILE A 219 -8.35 10.42 1.93
C ILE A 219 -9.14 9.59 2.94
N ARG A 220 -9.37 8.33 2.61
CA ARG A 220 -10.06 7.39 3.48
C ARG A 220 -9.21 6.13 3.65
N SER A 221 -8.76 5.85 4.89
CA SER A 221 -8.16 4.56 5.21
C SER A 221 -9.17 3.44 4.98
N VAL A 222 -8.69 2.34 4.43
CA VAL A 222 -9.48 1.12 4.25
C VAL A 222 -8.71 -0.02 4.90
N PRO A 223 -9.34 -0.80 5.81
CA PRO A 223 -8.68 -1.95 6.38
C PRO A 223 -8.23 -2.89 5.27
N ASP A 224 -7.01 -3.43 5.39
CA ASP A 224 -6.64 -4.60 4.61
C ASP A 224 -7.55 -5.78 5.04
N SER A 225 -7.87 -6.68 4.13
CA SER A 225 -8.76 -7.82 4.42
C SER A 225 -8.15 -8.80 5.42
N ASN A 226 -6.93 -8.55 5.86
CA ASN A 226 -6.09 -9.42 6.66
C ASN A 226 -5.83 -8.86 8.07
N THR A 227 -6.30 -7.64 8.37
CA THR A 227 -6.22 -7.10 9.73
C THR A 227 -7.24 -7.82 10.61
N PRO A 228 -6.80 -8.57 11.67
CA PRO A 228 -7.73 -9.15 12.63
C PRO A 228 -8.59 -8.03 13.23
N CYS A 229 -9.91 -8.25 13.33
CA CYS A 229 -10.77 -7.34 14.07
C CYS A 229 -10.18 -7.13 15.48
N GLN A 230 -9.67 -5.96 15.74
CA GLN A 230 -9.24 -5.60 17.11
C GLN A 230 -10.51 -5.54 17.97
N PRO A 231 -10.53 -6.20 19.18
CA PRO A 231 -11.66 -6.22 20.06
C PRO A 231 -11.97 -4.85 20.67
#